data_bbc8bd54880ca8149b56d4b7a0352ad2
#
_entry.id   bbc8bd54880ca8149b56d4b7a0352ad2
#
_cell.length_a   1.000
_cell.length_b   1.000
_cell.length_c   1.000
_cell.angle_alpha   90.00
_cell.angle_beta   90.00
_cell.angle_gamma   90.00
#
_symmetry.space_group_name_H-M   'P 1'
#
loop_
_entity.id
_entity.type
_entity.pdbx_description
1 polymer ?
#
loop_
_entity_poly.entity_id
_entity_poly.type
_entity_poly.pdbx_seq_one_letter_code
_entity_poly.pdbx_strand_id
1 'polypeptide(L)'
;MNYKVENLPNHLPKYELLVISIATPLLIGVYRDKELIETVSSEKKTSEILLPLLCTYMERYNLSSIIYTRGPGSYMAIKLTYITLKTIEIARGIQCLGCSAFALNNGAPIKAMGNLYFTKEKETIITKKIEQPVDAAFTLPQSIQDLPLDEESTPEYVIPAV
;
A
#
# COMPACT_ATOMS: atom_id res chain seq x y z
N MET A 1 -34.34 30.88 -10.53
CA MET A 1 -34.01 29.93 -9.46
C MET A 1 -32.68 30.26 -8.87
N ASN A 2 -32.65 30.72 -7.64
CA ASN A 2 -31.39 31.00 -6.97
C ASN A 2 -30.95 29.73 -6.22
N TYR A 3 -30.00 29.04 -6.78
CA TYR A 3 -29.35 27.98 -6.05
C TYR A 3 -28.40 28.59 -5.03
N LYS A 4 -28.64 28.29 -3.75
CA LYS A 4 -27.71 28.69 -2.69
C LYS A 4 -26.42 27.89 -2.86
N VAL A 5 -25.36 28.54 -3.29
CA VAL A 5 -24.01 27.95 -3.45
C VAL A 5 -23.33 27.75 -2.10
N GLU A 6 -23.98 28.19 -1.01
CA GLU A 6 -23.43 28.22 0.36
C GLU A 6 -23.13 26.84 0.97
N ASN A 7 -23.65 25.76 0.36
CA ASN A 7 -23.50 24.39 0.87
C ASN A 7 -22.64 23.48 -0.01
N LEU A 8 -21.99 24.03 -1.04
CA LEU A 8 -21.03 23.24 -1.82
C LEU A 8 -19.73 23.13 -1.06
N PRO A 9 -19.14 21.92 -0.95
CA PRO A 9 -17.82 21.79 -0.37
C PRO A 9 -16.83 22.68 -1.10
N ASN A 10 -15.93 23.35 -0.37
CA ASN A 10 -14.92 24.24 -0.96
C ASN A 10 -13.94 23.52 -1.89
N HIS A 11 -13.96 22.18 -1.88
CA HIS A 11 -13.15 21.33 -2.75
C HIS A 11 -13.90 20.04 -3.05
N LEU A 12 -13.58 19.41 -4.19
CA LEU A 12 -14.08 18.07 -4.50
C LEU A 12 -13.37 17.06 -3.61
N PRO A 13 -14.06 16.00 -3.17
CA PRO A 13 -13.42 14.94 -2.40
C PRO A 13 -12.25 14.32 -3.18
N LYS A 14 -11.15 14.11 -2.48
CA LYS A 14 -9.98 13.44 -3.04
C LYS A 14 -9.99 11.98 -2.60
N TYR A 15 -10.01 11.06 -3.59
CA TYR A 15 -10.00 9.63 -3.34
C TYR A 15 -8.64 9.04 -3.63
N GLU A 16 -8.16 8.22 -2.72
CA GLU A 16 -6.89 7.52 -2.83
C GLU A 16 -7.05 6.07 -2.36
N LEU A 17 -6.23 5.17 -2.91
CA LEU A 17 -6.15 3.79 -2.43
C LEU A 17 -4.82 3.57 -1.70
N LEU A 18 -4.85 2.69 -0.70
CA LEU A 18 -3.65 2.12 -0.09
C LEU A 18 -3.68 0.62 -0.31
N VAL A 19 -2.65 0.08 -0.95
CA VAL A 19 -2.52 -1.34 -1.28
C VAL A 19 -1.41 -1.96 -0.47
N ILE A 20 -1.74 -2.95 0.36
CA ILE A 20 -0.77 -3.77 1.09
C ILE A 20 -0.82 -5.16 0.48
N SER A 21 0.16 -5.47 -0.39
CA SER A 21 0.19 -6.72 -1.15
C SER A 21 1.37 -7.62 -0.82
N ILE A 22 2.22 -7.21 0.12
CA ILE A 22 3.45 -7.92 0.47
C ILE A 22 3.24 -9.13 1.38
N ALA A 23 2.04 -9.31 1.88
CA ALA A 23 1.67 -10.43 2.75
C ALA A 23 0.24 -10.87 2.42
N THR A 24 -0.14 -12.02 2.96
CA THR A 24 -1.51 -12.55 2.87
C THR A 24 -2.20 -12.34 4.22
N PRO A 25 -3.42 -11.80 4.25
CA PRO A 25 -4.23 -11.40 3.09
C PRO A 25 -3.76 -10.09 2.45
N LEU A 26 -4.05 -9.94 1.15
CA LEU A 26 -3.91 -8.66 0.47
C LEU A 26 -4.97 -7.71 1.03
N LEU A 27 -4.55 -6.47 1.34
CA LEU A 27 -5.45 -5.46 1.89
C LEU A 27 -5.48 -4.24 0.98
N ILE A 28 -6.68 -3.71 0.75
CA ILE A 28 -6.85 -2.42 0.06
C ILE A 28 -7.78 -1.56 0.89
N GLY A 29 -7.35 -0.32 1.14
CA GLY A 29 -8.18 0.70 1.77
C GLY A 29 -8.52 1.80 0.77
N VAL A 30 -9.77 2.25 0.80
CA VAL A 30 -10.21 3.43 0.05
C VAL A 30 -10.30 4.59 1.03
N TYR A 31 -9.65 5.69 0.66
CA TYR A 31 -9.57 6.90 1.49
C TYR A 31 -10.21 8.07 0.78
N ARG A 32 -11.07 8.77 1.50
CA ARG A 32 -11.67 10.01 1.06
C ARG A 32 -11.13 11.14 1.93
N ASP A 33 -10.46 12.10 1.32
CA ASP A 33 -9.83 13.22 2.05
C ASP A 33 -8.97 12.70 3.22
N LYS A 34 -8.17 11.64 2.94
CA LYS A 34 -7.26 10.97 3.87
C LYS A 34 -7.93 10.07 4.92
N GLU A 35 -9.23 9.97 4.96
CA GLU A 35 -9.94 9.13 5.93
C GLU A 35 -10.44 7.84 5.27
N LEU A 36 -10.29 6.72 5.99
CA LEU A 36 -10.68 5.39 5.51
C LEU A 36 -12.21 5.28 5.41
N ILE A 37 -12.71 4.95 4.22
CA ILE A 37 -14.16 4.78 3.99
C ILE A 37 -14.54 3.36 3.61
N GLU A 38 -13.62 2.57 3.08
CA GLU A 38 -13.91 1.21 2.61
C GLU A 38 -12.65 0.36 2.69
N THR A 39 -12.81 -0.92 3.01
CA THR A 39 -11.71 -1.88 3.05
C THR A 39 -12.06 -3.15 2.29
N VAL A 40 -11.05 -3.80 1.74
CA VAL A 40 -11.19 -5.14 1.20
C VAL A 40 -9.98 -5.98 1.63
N SER A 41 -10.24 -7.25 1.89
CA SER A 41 -9.24 -8.24 2.24
C SER A 41 -9.43 -9.47 1.37
N SER A 42 -8.34 -10.03 0.85
CA SER A 42 -8.41 -11.22 0.02
C SER A 42 -7.26 -12.19 0.31
N GLU A 43 -7.60 -13.45 0.47
CA GLU A 43 -6.64 -14.54 0.62
C GLU A 43 -6.09 -15.02 -0.74
N LYS A 44 -6.64 -14.54 -1.84
CA LYS A 44 -6.20 -14.91 -3.18
C LYS A 44 -4.84 -14.32 -3.49
N LYS A 45 -4.13 -14.96 -4.41
CA LYS A 45 -2.82 -14.47 -4.86
C LYS A 45 -2.95 -13.08 -5.49
N THR A 46 -1.95 -12.24 -5.26
CA THR A 46 -1.89 -10.89 -5.86
C THR A 46 -2.08 -10.94 -7.37
N SER A 47 -1.47 -11.92 -8.04
CA SER A 47 -1.60 -12.09 -9.50
C SER A 47 -3.03 -12.36 -9.98
N GLU A 48 -3.88 -12.86 -9.11
CA GLU A 48 -5.27 -13.20 -9.47
C GLU A 48 -6.24 -12.07 -9.15
N ILE A 49 -5.99 -11.32 -8.09
CA ILE A 49 -7.01 -10.43 -7.52
C ILE A 49 -6.69 -8.95 -7.62
N LEU A 50 -5.41 -8.55 -7.74
CA LEU A 50 -5.04 -7.14 -7.67
C LEU A 50 -5.70 -6.31 -8.77
N LEU A 51 -5.48 -6.67 -10.03
CA LEU A 51 -6.00 -5.88 -11.15
C LEU A 51 -7.52 -5.82 -11.17
N PRO A 52 -8.27 -6.93 -10.98
CA PRO A 52 -9.73 -6.86 -10.89
C PRO A 52 -10.23 -5.91 -9.79
N LEU A 53 -9.61 -5.93 -8.61
CA LEU A 53 -9.99 -5.02 -7.53
C LEU A 53 -9.69 -3.56 -7.87
N LEU A 54 -8.53 -3.30 -8.46
CA LEU A 54 -8.17 -1.93 -8.86
C LEU A 54 -9.13 -1.42 -9.94
N CYS A 55 -9.50 -2.24 -10.92
CA CYS A 55 -10.48 -1.87 -11.94
C CYS A 55 -11.83 -1.52 -11.31
N THR A 56 -12.30 -2.30 -10.35
CA THR A 56 -13.54 -2.02 -9.64
C THR A 56 -13.49 -0.65 -8.96
N TYR A 57 -12.41 -0.34 -8.26
CA TYR A 57 -12.29 0.95 -7.56
C TYR A 57 -12.09 2.13 -8.51
N MET A 58 -11.38 1.93 -9.63
CA MET A 58 -11.24 2.97 -10.65
C MET A 58 -12.57 3.32 -11.32
N GLU A 59 -13.48 2.37 -11.42
CA GLU A 59 -14.83 2.62 -11.95
C GLU A 59 -15.72 3.34 -10.93
N ARG A 60 -15.55 3.04 -9.65
CA ARG A 60 -16.39 3.58 -8.58
C ARG A 60 -15.94 4.95 -8.09
N TYR A 61 -14.66 5.24 -8.14
CA TYR A 61 -14.07 6.46 -7.58
C TYR A 61 -13.15 7.13 -8.58
N ASN A 62 -13.15 8.46 -8.56
CA ASN A 62 -12.17 9.23 -9.32
C ASN A 62 -10.88 9.31 -8.50
N LEU A 63 -10.02 8.31 -8.65
CA LEU A 63 -8.80 8.18 -7.87
C LEU A 63 -7.74 9.17 -8.31
N SER A 64 -7.12 9.88 -7.36
CA SER A 64 -5.99 10.77 -7.61
C SER A 64 -4.66 10.05 -7.49
N SER A 65 -4.57 9.07 -6.59
CA SER A 65 -3.35 8.31 -6.36
C SER A 65 -3.64 6.91 -5.81
N ILE A 66 -2.67 6.02 -5.99
CA ILE A 66 -2.66 4.70 -5.37
C ILE A 66 -1.31 4.57 -4.66
N ILE A 67 -1.36 4.37 -3.35
CA ILE A 67 -0.19 4.17 -2.50
C ILE A 67 0.01 2.68 -2.31
N TYR A 68 1.24 2.19 -2.41
CA TYR A 68 1.52 0.78 -2.16
C TYR A 68 2.74 0.60 -1.27
N THR A 69 2.84 -0.57 -0.63
CA THR A 69 4.01 -0.95 0.15
C THR A 69 5.15 -1.32 -0.79
N ARG A 70 6.20 -0.49 -0.81
CA ARG A 70 7.37 -0.68 -1.69
C ARG A 70 8.24 -1.85 -1.27
N GLY A 71 8.16 -2.22 -0.01
CA GLY A 71 8.98 -3.24 0.62
C GLY A 71 9.42 -2.83 2.03
N PRO A 72 10.24 -3.66 2.66
CA PRO A 72 10.68 -4.98 2.19
C PRO A 72 9.58 -6.02 2.28
N GLY A 73 9.74 -7.13 1.55
CA GLY A 73 8.76 -8.22 1.56
C GLY A 73 8.93 -9.14 0.35
N SER A 74 7.84 -9.78 -0.05
CA SER A 74 7.82 -10.68 -1.22
C SER A 74 8.16 -9.92 -2.49
N TYR A 75 9.28 -10.27 -3.12
CA TYR A 75 9.74 -9.65 -4.36
C TYR A 75 8.72 -9.77 -5.49
N MET A 76 8.11 -10.93 -5.63
CA MET A 76 7.14 -11.16 -6.70
C MET A 76 5.90 -10.28 -6.52
N ALA A 77 5.38 -10.19 -5.30
CA ALA A 77 4.22 -9.36 -5.02
C ALA A 77 4.54 -7.87 -5.19
N ILE A 78 5.69 -7.41 -4.71
CA ILE A 78 6.13 -6.02 -4.85
C ILE A 78 6.28 -5.65 -6.32
N LYS A 79 6.98 -6.50 -7.08
CA LYS A 79 7.21 -6.27 -8.51
C LYS A 79 5.92 -6.21 -9.30
N LEU A 80 5.04 -7.18 -9.08
CA LEU A 80 3.76 -7.25 -9.76
C LEU A 80 2.89 -6.03 -9.46
N THR A 81 2.83 -5.64 -8.19
CA THR A 81 2.06 -4.46 -7.77
C THR A 81 2.62 -3.20 -8.41
N TYR A 82 3.93 -3.02 -8.36
CA TYR A 82 4.59 -1.85 -8.97
C TYR A 82 4.30 -1.74 -10.48
N ILE A 83 4.49 -2.84 -11.21
CA ILE A 83 4.25 -2.86 -12.67
C ILE A 83 2.80 -2.53 -12.97
N THR A 84 1.86 -3.10 -12.23
CA THR A 84 0.42 -2.84 -12.40
C THR A 84 0.11 -1.36 -12.14
N LEU A 85 0.61 -0.80 -11.04
CA LEU A 85 0.34 0.60 -10.70
C LEU A 85 1.01 1.59 -11.65
N LYS A 86 2.22 1.29 -12.12
CA LYS A 86 2.88 2.13 -13.13
C LYS A 86 2.14 2.11 -14.46
N THR A 87 1.62 0.96 -14.85
CA THR A 87 0.79 0.85 -16.05
C THR A 87 -0.46 1.72 -15.92
N ILE A 88 -1.12 1.68 -14.77
CA ILE A 88 -2.29 2.51 -14.48
C ILE A 88 -1.93 3.99 -14.49
N GLU A 89 -0.79 4.37 -13.92
CA GLU A 89 -0.31 5.76 -13.93
C GLU A 89 -0.14 6.26 -15.37
N ILE A 90 0.52 5.47 -16.20
CA ILE A 90 0.76 5.83 -17.61
C ILE A 90 -0.57 5.91 -18.38
N ALA A 91 -1.44 4.93 -18.19
CA ALA A 91 -2.68 4.82 -18.96
C ALA A 91 -3.80 5.75 -18.50
N ARG A 92 -3.88 6.04 -17.20
CA ARG A 92 -5.01 6.74 -16.59
C ARG A 92 -4.63 8.00 -15.83
N GLY A 93 -3.35 8.29 -15.68
CA GLY A 93 -2.89 9.47 -14.95
C GLY A 93 -3.09 9.39 -13.44
N ILE A 94 -3.34 8.21 -12.89
CA ILE A 94 -3.48 8.01 -11.46
C ILE A 94 -2.08 7.85 -10.87
N GLN A 95 -1.68 8.76 -9.97
CA GLN A 95 -0.32 8.79 -9.44
C GLN A 95 0.01 7.56 -8.61
N CYS A 96 1.15 6.92 -8.88
CA CYS A 96 1.67 5.82 -8.08
C CYS A 96 2.61 6.37 -7.00
N LEU A 97 2.27 6.12 -5.74
CA LEU A 97 3.05 6.55 -4.58
C LEU A 97 3.49 5.32 -3.77
N GLY A 98 4.58 5.46 -3.04
CA GLY A 98 5.12 4.37 -2.25
C GLY A 98 5.31 4.71 -0.78
N CYS A 99 5.18 3.70 0.07
CA CYS A 99 5.48 3.80 1.49
C CYS A 99 6.23 2.55 1.97
N SER A 100 6.89 2.69 3.10
CA SER A 100 7.57 1.55 3.73
C SER A 100 6.56 0.58 4.34
N ALA A 101 6.82 -0.72 4.18
CA ALA A 101 6.02 -1.76 4.81
C ALA A 101 6.03 -1.63 6.34
N PHE A 102 7.12 -1.17 6.93
CA PHE A 102 7.23 -0.97 8.38
C PHE A 102 6.26 0.10 8.92
N ALA A 103 5.82 1.03 8.08
CA ALA A 103 4.86 2.04 8.48
C ALA A 103 3.46 1.46 8.75
N LEU A 104 3.20 0.25 8.28
CA LEU A 104 1.87 -0.36 8.33
C LEU A 104 1.80 -1.63 9.20
N ASN A 105 2.89 -1.96 9.90
CA ASN A 105 2.93 -3.09 10.84
C ASN A 105 3.58 -2.73 12.17
N ASN A 106 3.53 -1.46 12.55
CA ASN A 106 4.13 -0.92 13.78
C ASN A 106 5.64 -1.16 13.88
N GLY A 107 6.35 -1.19 12.75
CA GLY A 107 7.79 -1.40 12.73
C GLY A 107 8.23 -2.81 13.08
N ALA A 108 7.31 -3.78 13.11
CA ALA A 108 7.63 -5.16 13.46
C ALA A 108 8.45 -5.84 12.37
N PRO A 109 9.19 -6.92 12.70
CA PRO A 109 9.94 -7.68 11.71
C PRO A 109 9.05 -8.24 10.61
N ILE A 110 9.56 -8.27 9.37
CA ILE A 110 8.84 -8.76 8.19
C ILE A 110 9.56 -10.01 7.68
N LYS A 111 8.83 -11.10 7.50
CA LYS A 111 9.41 -12.37 7.07
C LYS A 111 10.08 -12.23 5.70
N ALA A 112 11.34 -12.65 5.61
CA ALA A 112 12.10 -12.69 4.37
C ALA A 112 12.14 -14.10 3.78
N MET A 113 12.78 -15.04 4.48
CA MET A 113 12.92 -16.42 4.04
C MET A 113 13.23 -17.30 5.26
N GLY A 114 12.50 -18.42 5.41
CA GLY A 114 12.73 -19.31 6.53
C GLY A 114 12.58 -18.60 7.87
N ASN A 115 13.66 -18.57 8.65
CA ASN A 115 13.71 -17.84 9.93
C ASN A 115 14.39 -16.48 9.82
N LEU A 116 14.68 -16.01 8.61
CA LEU A 116 15.21 -14.68 8.38
C LEU A 116 14.07 -13.68 8.27
N TYR A 117 14.27 -12.53 8.91
CA TYR A 117 13.31 -11.43 8.91
C TYR A 117 14.02 -10.13 8.55
N PHE A 118 13.31 -9.27 7.85
CA PHE A 118 13.73 -7.90 7.68
C PHE A 118 13.40 -7.11 8.93
N THR A 119 14.38 -6.39 9.45
CA THR A 119 14.18 -5.49 10.59
C THR A 119 14.75 -4.12 10.23
N LYS A 120 14.14 -3.08 10.76
CA LYS A 120 14.62 -1.72 10.55
C LYS A 120 15.32 -1.26 11.83
N GLU A 121 16.63 -0.99 11.72
CA GLU A 121 17.42 -0.42 12.79
C GLU A 121 17.86 0.98 12.38
N LYS A 122 17.31 2.01 13.05
CA LYS A 122 17.44 3.41 12.65
C LYS A 122 16.93 3.59 11.22
N GLU A 123 17.77 4.02 10.28
CA GLU A 123 17.42 4.22 8.88
C GLU A 123 17.81 3.03 8.00
N THR A 124 18.37 1.96 8.57
CA THR A 124 18.91 0.83 7.82
C THR A 124 18.03 -0.40 7.98
N ILE A 125 17.72 -1.06 6.84
CA ILE A 125 17.02 -2.34 6.84
C ILE A 125 18.06 -3.44 6.79
N ILE A 126 18.00 -4.35 7.77
CA ILE A 126 18.90 -5.50 7.86
C ILE A 126 18.08 -6.78 7.91
N THR A 127 18.74 -7.91 7.64
CA THR A 127 18.14 -9.23 7.87
C THR A 127 18.66 -9.83 9.16
N LYS A 128 17.80 -10.53 9.87
CA LYS A 128 18.10 -11.07 11.18
C LYS A 128 17.40 -12.40 11.36
N LYS A 129 18.09 -13.37 11.98
CA LYS A 129 17.46 -14.64 12.36
C LYS A 129 16.60 -14.42 13.57
N ILE A 130 15.36 -14.89 13.52
CA ILE A 130 14.42 -14.88 14.65
C ILE A 130 13.92 -16.30 14.80
N GLU A 131 14.25 -16.93 15.94
CA GLU A 131 13.92 -18.35 16.18
C GLU A 131 12.44 -18.60 16.38
N GLN A 132 11.71 -17.63 16.95
CA GLN A 132 10.27 -17.76 17.14
C GLN A 132 9.53 -17.01 16.07
N PRO A 133 8.48 -17.61 15.47
CA PRO A 133 7.70 -16.92 14.46
C PRO A 133 7.17 -15.58 14.98
N VAL A 134 7.32 -14.53 14.16
CA VAL A 134 6.75 -13.22 14.44
C VAL A 134 5.48 -13.08 13.60
N ASP A 135 4.35 -12.95 14.28
CA ASP A 135 3.07 -12.70 13.63
C ASP A 135 2.79 -11.20 13.68
N ALA A 136 3.32 -10.50 12.68
CA ALA A 136 3.17 -9.06 12.59
C ALA A 136 2.17 -8.74 11.47
N ALA A 137 0.91 -8.59 11.86
CA ALA A 137 -0.15 -8.27 10.91
C ALA A 137 -0.01 -6.84 10.40
N PHE A 138 -0.21 -6.68 9.09
CA PHE A 138 -0.37 -5.37 8.47
C PHE A 138 -1.78 -4.87 8.71
N THR A 139 -1.92 -3.57 8.93
CA THR A 139 -3.21 -2.94 9.16
C THR A 139 -3.39 -1.71 8.30
N LEU A 140 -4.62 -1.49 7.86
CA LEU A 140 -5.00 -0.25 7.16
C LEU A 140 -5.29 0.82 8.21
N PRO A 141 -4.55 1.95 8.20
CA PRO A 141 -4.81 3.02 9.17
C PRO A 141 -6.16 3.69 8.89
N GLN A 142 -6.76 4.25 9.92
CA GLN A 142 -8.00 5.01 9.79
C GLN A 142 -7.80 6.32 9.03
N SER A 143 -6.60 6.87 9.10
CA SER A 143 -6.21 8.08 8.35
C SER A 143 -4.83 7.88 7.74
N ILE A 144 -4.66 8.34 6.51
CA ILE A 144 -3.35 8.37 5.85
C ILE A 144 -2.72 9.77 5.87
N GLN A 145 -3.30 10.68 6.65
CA GLN A 145 -2.80 12.06 6.75
C GLN A 145 -1.33 12.11 7.18
N ASP A 146 -0.95 11.27 8.13
CA ASP A 146 0.40 11.24 8.70
C ASP A 146 1.23 10.05 8.19
N LEU A 147 0.72 9.31 7.19
CA LEU A 147 1.47 8.20 6.61
C LEU A 147 2.71 8.73 5.89
N PRO A 148 3.93 8.35 6.31
CA PRO A 148 5.13 8.78 5.61
C PRO A 148 5.18 8.18 4.21
N LEU A 149 5.23 9.02 3.19
CA LEU A 149 5.42 8.58 1.82
C LEU A 149 6.89 8.74 1.47
N ASP A 150 7.42 7.76 0.72
CA ASP A 150 8.79 7.81 0.25
C ASP A 150 8.89 8.76 -0.95
N GLU A 151 10.05 9.36 -1.15
CA GLU A 151 10.31 10.22 -2.32
C GLU A 151 10.20 9.42 -3.62
N GLU A 152 10.61 8.14 -3.57
CA GLU A 152 10.56 7.24 -4.71
C GLU A 152 9.34 6.34 -4.63
N SER A 153 8.77 6.00 -5.79
CA SER A 153 7.69 5.01 -5.90
C SER A 153 8.19 3.65 -6.39
N THR A 154 9.48 3.52 -6.67
CA THR A 154 10.08 2.26 -7.12
C THR A 154 10.15 1.22 -6.00
N PRO A 155 10.16 -0.08 -6.33
CA PRO A 155 10.29 -1.12 -5.32
C PRO A 155 11.57 -1.01 -4.50
N GLU A 156 11.46 -1.33 -3.22
CA GLU A 156 12.60 -1.41 -2.31
C GLU A 156 12.95 -2.88 -2.09
N TYR A 157 13.93 -3.35 -2.84
CA TYR A 157 14.42 -4.72 -2.72
C TYR A 157 15.60 -4.75 -1.75
N VAL A 158 15.45 -5.53 -0.69
CA VAL A 158 16.54 -5.78 0.26
C VAL A 158 17.00 -7.22 0.06
N ILE A 159 18.27 -7.40 -0.30
CA ILE A 159 18.85 -8.74 -0.47
C ILE A 159 19.22 -9.25 0.93
N PRO A 160 18.67 -10.40 1.37
CA PRO A 160 19.06 -10.98 2.64
C PRO A 160 20.54 -11.27 2.70
N ALA A 161 21.18 -10.95 3.81
CA ALA A 161 22.57 -11.32 4.06
C ALA A 161 22.67 -12.84 4.15
N VAL A 162 23.58 -13.41 3.40
CA VAL A 162 23.81 -14.86 3.37
C VAL A 162 24.73 -15.27 4.51
#